data_855ce8ebadb93c5ec8baf4811fabcedc
#
_entry.id   855ce8ebadb93c5ec8baf4811fabcedc
#
_cell.length_a   1.000
_cell.length_b   1.000
_cell.length_c   1.000
_cell.angle_alpha   90.00
_cell.angle_beta   90.00
_cell.angle_gamma   90.00
#
_symmetry.space_group_name_H-M   'P 1'
#
loop_
_entity.id
_entity.type
_entity.pdbx_description
1 polymer ?
#
loop_
_entity_poly.entity_id
_entity_poly.type
_entity_poly.pdbx_seq_one_letter_code
_entity_poly.pdbx_strand_id
1 'polypeptide(L)'
;MRAVVVFESMFGNTQKIADAVAEGLSGYVDTDLVEVGSAGGLDEGVALVVAGGPTHVHGLSRPGTRDGAVKQAPDGVVSKGIGLREWLESLPQARGIVSAAAFDTRFDKPGWLVGSAARGAARRLRRRGYRLIVPPESFFVAASSGPLADGEVERARRWGKALGAAVAPADRGRQVSYPTSADGRHAWR
;
A
#
# COMPACT_ATOMS: atom_id res chain seq x y z
N MET A 1 14.75 -1.50 -7.52
CA MET A 1 13.43 -2.08 -7.12
C MET A 1 12.63 -0.94 -6.50
N ARG A 2 11.41 -0.72 -6.96
CA ARG A 2 10.57 0.42 -6.56
C ARG A 2 9.20 -0.05 -6.07
N ALA A 3 8.66 0.63 -5.06
CA ALA A 3 7.29 0.49 -4.61
C ALA A 3 6.47 1.73 -5.00
N VAL A 4 5.20 1.55 -5.30
CA VAL A 4 4.27 2.66 -5.53
C VAL A 4 3.08 2.49 -4.60
N VAL A 5 2.82 3.51 -3.79
CA VAL A 5 1.63 3.61 -2.94
C VAL A 5 0.64 4.56 -3.62
N VAL A 6 -0.46 4.02 -4.12
CA VAL A 6 -1.52 4.81 -4.76
C VAL A 6 -2.70 4.91 -3.82
N PHE A 7 -3.18 6.11 -3.56
CA PHE A 7 -4.28 6.33 -2.64
C PHE A 7 -5.38 7.24 -3.20
N GLU A 8 -6.60 6.95 -2.79
CA GLU A 8 -7.76 7.84 -2.87
C GLU A 8 -8.08 8.34 -1.46
N SER A 9 -8.36 9.64 -1.29
CA SER A 9 -8.75 10.21 0.00
C SER A 9 -9.79 11.30 -0.19
N MET A 10 -10.87 11.28 0.60
CA MET A 10 -11.84 12.37 0.61
C MET A 10 -11.43 13.43 1.65
N PHE A 11 -11.38 13.06 2.91
CA PHE A 11 -11.18 13.96 4.05
C PHE A 11 -9.77 13.90 4.65
N GLY A 12 -8.78 13.38 3.92
CA GLY A 12 -7.37 13.33 4.34
C GLY A 12 -6.97 12.12 5.22
N ASN A 13 -7.92 11.34 5.75
CA ASN A 13 -7.58 10.23 6.64
C ASN A 13 -6.83 9.11 5.90
N THR A 14 -7.31 8.71 4.72
CA THR A 14 -6.61 7.70 3.90
C THR A 14 -5.25 8.19 3.44
N GLN A 15 -5.10 9.48 3.15
CA GLN A 15 -3.82 10.09 2.84
C GLN A 15 -2.83 9.93 3.99
N LYS A 16 -3.22 10.27 5.23
CA LYS A 16 -2.35 10.10 6.41
C LYS A 16 -1.89 8.65 6.60
N ILE A 17 -2.76 7.68 6.32
CA ILE A 17 -2.39 6.26 6.33
C ILE A 17 -1.41 5.95 5.19
N ALA A 18 -1.67 6.45 3.98
CA ALA A 18 -0.79 6.25 2.83
C ALA A 18 0.62 6.84 3.06
N ASP A 19 0.69 8.05 3.65
CA ASP A 19 1.95 8.69 4.07
C ASP A 19 2.73 7.78 5.03
N ALA A 20 2.07 7.28 6.08
CA ALA A 20 2.71 6.42 7.08
C ALA A 20 3.15 5.07 6.50
N VAL A 21 2.38 4.48 5.57
CA VAL A 21 2.75 3.27 4.86
C VAL A 21 3.98 3.52 3.98
N ALA A 22 3.99 4.60 3.22
CA ALA A 22 5.13 4.98 2.36
C ALA A 22 6.39 5.25 3.19
N GLU A 23 6.26 5.95 4.32
CA GLU A 23 7.37 6.17 5.27
C GLU A 23 7.92 4.82 5.79
N GLY A 24 7.04 3.88 6.13
CA GLY A 24 7.46 2.55 6.56
C GLY A 24 8.20 1.75 5.48
N LEU A 25 7.76 1.88 4.22
CA LEU A 25 8.36 1.22 3.06
C LEU A 25 9.73 1.80 2.69
N SER A 26 9.91 3.13 2.81
CA SER A 26 11.07 3.86 2.29
C SER A 26 12.40 3.42 2.89
N GLY A 27 12.40 2.79 4.07
CA GLY A 27 13.59 2.18 4.67
C GLY A 27 14.06 0.88 4.00
N TYR A 28 13.29 0.31 3.08
CA TYR A 28 13.55 -0.98 2.43
C TYR A 28 13.63 -0.89 0.92
N VAL A 29 12.81 -0.04 0.31
CA VAL A 29 12.72 0.12 -1.14
C VAL A 29 12.46 1.59 -1.48
N ASP A 30 12.92 2.02 -2.65
CA ASP A 30 12.54 3.31 -3.20
C ASP A 30 11.02 3.37 -3.38
N THR A 31 10.37 4.40 -2.81
CA THR A 31 8.92 4.43 -2.64
C THR A 31 8.32 5.73 -3.13
N ASP A 32 7.45 5.62 -4.13
CA ASP A 32 6.62 6.73 -4.59
C ASP A 32 5.26 6.69 -3.90
N LEU A 33 4.77 7.86 -3.50
CA LEU A 33 3.42 8.08 -2.99
C LEU A 33 2.64 8.96 -3.96
N VAL A 34 1.53 8.44 -4.48
CA VAL A 34 0.80 9.08 -5.58
C VAL A 34 -0.70 9.13 -5.27
N GLU A 35 -1.27 10.33 -5.38
CA GLU A 35 -2.73 10.48 -5.34
C GLU A 35 -3.35 9.92 -6.63
N VAL A 36 -4.45 9.21 -6.51
CA VAL A 36 -5.04 8.39 -7.59
C VAL A 36 -5.37 9.18 -8.86
N GLY A 37 -5.76 10.44 -8.76
CA GLY A 37 -6.04 11.29 -9.92
C GLY A 37 -4.79 11.67 -10.72
N SER A 38 -3.61 11.57 -10.09
CA SER A 38 -2.31 11.79 -10.72
C SER A 38 -1.60 10.48 -11.06
N ALA A 39 -2.16 9.33 -10.65
CA ALA A 39 -1.58 8.03 -10.89
C ALA A 39 -1.79 7.61 -12.35
N GLY A 40 -0.70 7.54 -13.09
CA GLY A 40 -0.66 6.94 -14.44
C GLY A 40 -0.68 5.41 -14.39
N GLY A 41 -0.24 4.78 -15.47
CA GLY A 41 0.09 3.36 -15.51
C GLY A 41 1.31 3.07 -14.63
N LEU A 42 1.53 1.80 -14.34
CA LEU A 42 2.72 1.37 -13.59
C LEU A 42 3.89 1.17 -14.57
N ASP A 43 5.01 1.82 -14.27
CA ASP A 43 6.22 1.70 -15.05
C ASP A 43 6.91 0.33 -14.86
N GLU A 44 7.77 -0.02 -15.80
CA GLU A 44 8.68 -1.15 -15.66
C GLU A 44 9.61 -0.94 -14.45
N GLY A 45 9.82 -1.99 -13.65
CA GLY A 45 10.65 -1.92 -12.43
C GLY A 45 9.88 -1.71 -11.13
N VAL A 46 8.55 -1.49 -11.17
CA VAL A 46 7.72 -1.53 -9.98
C VAL A 46 7.60 -2.97 -9.49
N ALA A 47 8.12 -3.23 -8.30
CA ALA A 47 8.11 -4.54 -7.66
C ALA A 47 6.96 -4.71 -6.66
N LEU A 48 6.46 -3.60 -6.10
CA LEU A 48 5.34 -3.58 -5.17
C LEU A 48 4.36 -2.45 -5.50
N VAL A 49 3.09 -2.80 -5.59
CA VAL A 49 1.97 -1.86 -5.68
C VAL A 49 1.15 -1.93 -4.39
N VAL A 50 0.98 -0.81 -3.71
CA VAL A 50 0.09 -0.68 -2.56
C VAL A 50 -1.07 0.21 -2.95
N ALA A 51 -2.30 -0.29 -2.87
CA ALA A 51 -3.51 0.44 -3.24
C ALA A 51 -4.38 0.72 -2.02
N GLY A 52 -4.65 1.99 -1.74
CA GLY A 52 -5.41 2.44 -0.57
C GLY A 52 -6.57 3.36 -0.89
N GLY A 53 -7.70 3.19 -0.23
CA GLY A 53 -8.87 4.05 -0.42
C GLY A 53 -9.86 4.00 0.73
N PRO A 54 -10.75 5.00 0.85
CA PRO A 54 -11.79 4.99 1.86
C PRO A 54 -12.87 3.96 1.49
N THR A 55 -13.47 3.31 2.49
CA THR A 55 -14.65 2.49 2.27
C THR A 55 -15.88 3.37 2.14
N HIS A 56 -16.48 3.36 0.95
CA HIS A 56 -17.75 4.03 0.63
C HIS A 56 -18.84 2.99 0.42
N VAL A 57 -19.92 3.08 1.19
CA VAL A 57 -21.11 2.22 1.02
C VAL A 57 -20.73 0.78 0.63
N HIS A 58 -20.11 0.07 1.58
CA HIS A 58 -19.68 -1.33 1.50
C HIS A 58 -18.47 -1.65 0.59
N GLY A 59 -17.77 -0.67 -0.02
CA GLY A 59 -16.61 -0.97 -0.85
C GLY A 59 -15.86 0.24 -1.40
N LEU A 60 -15.19 0.05 -2.53
CA LEU A 60 -14.52 1.13 -3.25
C LEU A 60 -15.50 2.21 -3.69
N SER A 61 -15.07 3.45 -3.67
CA SER A 61 -15.85 4.61 -4.12
C SER A 61 -16.42 4.42 -5.52
N ARG A 62 -17.46 5.18 -5.83
CA ARG A 62 -18.08 5.32 -7.15
C ARG A 62 -18.31 6.82 -7.39
N PRO A 63 -18.48 7.28 -8.64
CA PRO A 63 -18.74 8.70 -8.92
C PRO A 63 -19.79 9.30 -8.00
N GLY A 64 -20.97 8.72 -7.91
CA GLY A 64 -22.06 9.24 -7.05
C GLY A 64 -21.76 9.26 -5.56
N THR A 65 -20.92 8.32 -5.04
CA THR A 65 -20.52 8.36 -3.61
C THR A 65 -19.42 9.38 -3.36
N ARG A 66 -18.57 9.68 -4.35
CA ARG A 66 -17.59 10.77 -4.31
C ARG A 66 -18.31 12.13 -4.34
N ASP A 67 -19.30 12.29 -5.23
CA ASP A 67 -20.15 13.51 -5.26
C ASP A 67 -20.81 13.78 -3.92
N GLY A 68 -21.27 12.71 -3.24
CA GLY A 68 -21.80 12.80 -1.88
C GLY A 68 -20.76 13.28 -0.87
N ALA A 69 -19.52 12.82 -0.96
CA ALA A 69 -18.42 13.26 -0.10
C ALA A 69 -18.05 14.74 -0.36
N VAL A 70 -18.00 15.16 -1.62
CA VAL A 70 -17.74 16.56 -2.00
C VAL A 70 -18.76 17.50 -1.35
N LYS A 71 -20.05 17.13 -1.36
CA LYS A 71 -21.12 17.93 -0.72
C LYS A 71 -20.96 18.04 0.80
N GLN A 72 -20.27 17.11 1.44
CA GLN A 72 -20.01 17.11 2.89
C GLN A 72 -18.68 17.77 3.28
N ALA A 73 -17.90 18.23 2.30
CA ALA A 73 -16.57 18.82 2.50
C ALA A 73 -16.57 20.30 2.10
N PRO A 74 -16.91 21.22 3.02
CA PRO A 74 -16.96 22.66 2.70
C PRO A 74 -15.60 23.20 2.22
N ASP A 75 -14.50 22.62 2.73
CA ASP A 75 -13.12 22.98 2.35
C ASP A 75 -12.60 22.17 1.15
N GLY A 76 -13.46 21.36 0.55
CA GLY A 76 -13.14 20.49 -0.57
C GLY A 76 -12.60 19.12 -0.15
N VAL A 77 -12.39 18.26 -1.14
CA VAL A 77 -11.84 16.90 -0.98
C VAL A 77 -10.42 16.82 -1.52
N VAL A 78 -9.62 15.89 -1.00
CA VAL A 78 -8.25 15.63 -1.48
C VAL A 78 -8.28 15.07 -2.91
N SER A 79 -8.99 13.95 -3.11
CA SER A 79 -9.10 13.30 -4.43
C SER A 79 -10.29 13.86 -5.19
N LYS A 80 -10.02 14.61 -6.26
CA LYS A 80 -11.05 15.33 -7.06
C LYS A 80 -11.40 14.64 -8.38
N GLY A 81 -10.56 13.69 -8.82
CA GLY A 81 -10.67 13.07 -10.13
C GLY A 81 -11.30 11.68 -10.11
N ILE A 82 -10.66 10.78 -10.84
CA ILE A 82 -11.00 9.36 -10.82
C ILE A 82 -10.79 8.78 -9.42
N GLY A 83 -11.50 7.71 -9.09
CA GLY A 83 -11.30 7.01 -7.85
C GLY A 83 -10.40 5.79 -8.02
N LEU A 84 -10.06 5.17 -6.88
CA LEU A 84 -9.22 3.99 -6.84
C LEU A 84 -9.83 2.81 -7.64
N ARG A 85 -11.15 2.74 -7.74
CA ARG A 85 -11.85 1.73 -8.54
C ARG A 85 -11.47 1.83 -10.01
N GLU A 86 -11.63 3.02 -10.60
CA GLU A 86 -11.39 3.28 -12.00
C GLU A 86 -9.91 3.09 -12.34
N TRP A 87 -9.01 3.57 -11.48
CA TRP A 87 -7.58 3.34 -11.64
C TRP A 87 -7.21 1.86 -11.64
N LEU A 88 -7.71 1.07 -10.67
CA LEU A 88 -7.48 -0.38 -10.62
C LEU A 88 -8.03 -1.12 -11.84
N GLU A 89 -9.12 -0.62 -12.43
CA GLU A 89 -9.72 -1.16 -13.65
C GLU A 89 -8.93 -0.76 -14.90
N SER A 90 -8.18 0.34 -14.88
CA SER A 90 -7.31 0.76 -15.99
C SER A 90 -5.94 0.07 -15.99
N LEU A 91 -5.53 -0.54 -14.87
CA LEU A 91 -4.23 -1.21 -14.81
C LEU A 91 -4.09 -2.30 -15.87
N PRO A 92 -2.94 -2.41 -16.54
CA PRO A 92 -2.65 -3.52 -17.42
C PRO A 92 -2.57 -4.85 -16.64
N GLN A 93 -2.59 -5.95 -17.35
CA GLN A 93 -2.20 -7.23 -16.76
C GLN A 93 -0.74 -7.17 -16.31
N ALA A 94 -0.46 -7.70 -15.12
CA ALA A 94 0.89 -7.72 -14.60
C ALA A 94 1.81 -8.52 -15.53
N ARG A 95 2.93 -7.93 -15.90
CA ARG A 95 3.99 -8.62 -16.65
C ARG A 95 5.02 -9.13 -15.65
N GLY A 96 5.11 -10.46 -15.50
CA GLY A 96 5.97 -11.07 -14.48
C GLY A 96 5.36 -11.03 -13.08
N ILE A 97 6.22 -11.17 -12.06
CA ILE A 97 5.80 -11.22 -10.66
C ILE A 97 5.86 -9.82 -10.06
N VAL A 98 4.73 -9.14 -10.00
CA VAL A 98 4.57 -7.87 -9.28
C VAL A 98 3.80 -8.12 -7.99
N SER A 99 4.42 -7.81 -6.85
CA SER A 99 3.80 -7.91 -5.54
C SER A 99 2.76 -6.82 -5.34
N ALA A 100 1.72 -7.11 -4.56
CA ALA A 100 0.68 -6.13 -4.26
C ALA A 100 0.19 -6.24 -2.82
N ALA A 101 -0.29 -5.12 -2.29
CA ALA A 101 -1.02 -5.02 -1.04
C ALA A 101 -2.19 -4.03 -1.19
N ALA A 102 -3.19 -4.14 -0.33
CA ALA A 102 -4.32 -3.23 -0.36
C ALA A 102 -4.74 -2.86 1.06
N PHE A 103 -5.12 -1.60 1.25
CA PHE A 103 -5.67 -1.13 2.53
C PHE A 103 -6.89 -0.24 2.34
N ASP A 104 -7.65 -0.06 3.41
CA ASP A 104 -8.71 0.94 3.45
C ASP A 104 -8.74 1.70 4.78
N THR A 105 -9.45 2.83 4.76
CA THR A 105 -9.94 3.48 5.97
C THR A 105 -11.44 3.29 6.07
N ARG A 106 -11.92 2.88 7.25
CA ARG A 106 -13.34 2.62 7.50
C ARG A 106 -13.68 2.73 8.98
N PHE A 107 -14.97 2.70 9.31
CA PHE A 107 -15.40 2.59 10.69
C PHE A 107 -14.94 1.26 11.31
N ASP A 108 -14.66 1.29 12.61
CA ASP A 108 -14.42 0.08 13.40
C ASP A 108 -15.76 -0.63 13.70
N LYS A 109 -16.25 -1.28 12.66
CA LYS A 109 -17.47 -2.11 12.67
C LYS A 109 -17.21 -3.40 11.91
N PRO A 110 -17.94 -4.48 12.19
CA PRO A 110 -17.78 -5.73 11.45
C PRO A 110 -17.85 -5.52 9.94
N GLY A 111 -16.90 -6.10 9.20
CA GLY A 111 -16.78 -5.90 7.75
C GLY A 111 -17.99 -6.37 6.93
N TRP A 112 -18.82 -7.28 7.48
CA TRP A 112 -20.07 -7.68 6.84
C TRP A 112 -21.14 -6.57 6.89
N LEU A 113 -21.02 -5.65 7.86
CA LEU A 113 -21.95 -4.54 8.02
C LEU A 113 -21.50 -3.30 7.22
N VAL A 114 -20.21 -2.95 7.26
CA VAL A 114 -19.71 -1.72 6.63
C VAL A 114 -18.95 -1.96 5.32
N GLY A 115 -18.64 -3.22 5.01
CA GLY A 115 -17.86 -3.58 3.83
C GLY A 115 -16.36 -3.30 3.99
N SER A 116 -15.62 -3.39 2.88
CA SER A 116 -14.19 -3.08 2.82
C SER A 116 -13.75 -2.73 1.39
N ALA A 117 -13.24 -1.53 1.21
CA ALA A 117 -12.61 -1.10 -0.03
C ALA A 117 -11.31 -1.89 -0.29
N ALA A 118 -10.54 -2.20 0.76
CA ALA A 118 -9.32 -3.00 0.64
C ALA A 118 -9.57 -4.39 0.03
N ARG A 119 -10.64 -5.08 0.44
CA ARG A 119 -11.04 -6.35 -0.17
C ARG A 119 -11.42 -6.18 -1.64
N GLY A 120 -12.08 -5.08 -1.96
CA GLY A 120 -12.44 -4.72 -3.34
C GLY A 120 -11.22 -4.47 -4.21
N ALA A 121 -10.23 -3.73 -3.69
CA ALA A 121 -8.96 -3.45 -4.35
C ALA A 121 -8.12 -4.72 -4.54
N ALA A 122 -7.95 -5.52 -3.49
CA ALA A 122 -7.22 -6.78 -3.54
C ALA A 122 -7.77 -7.75 -4.58
N ARG A 123 -9.11 -7.82 -4.73
CA ARG A 123 -9.76 -8.65 -5.75
C ARG A 123 -9.45 -8.18 -7.16
N ARG A 124 -9.39 -6.86 -7.40
CA ARG A 124 -9.04 -6.27 -8.70
C ARG A 124 -7.58 -6.50 -9.04
N LEU A 125 -6.68 -6.26 -8.09
CA LEU A 125 -5.26 -6.54 -8.25
C LEU A 125 -5.02 -8.01 -8.64
N ARG A 126 -5.63 -8.96 -7.93
CA ARG A 126 -5.52 -10.39 -8.29
C ARG A 126 -6.03 -10.69 -9.70
N ARG A 127 -7.16 -10.10 -10.11
CA ARG A 127 -7.71 -10.29 -11.47
C ARG A 127 -6.79 -9.75 -12.57
N ARG A 128 -5.94 -8.79 -12.23
CA ARG A 128 -4.92 -8.22 -13.12
C ARG A 128 -3.57 -8.94 -12.99
N GLY A 129 -3.50 -10.07 -12.27
CA GLY A 129 -2.28 -10.88 -12.15
C GLY A 129 -1.28 -10.41 -11.09
N TYR A 130 -1.61 -9.36 -10.31
CA TYR A 130 -0.75 -8.91 -9.21
C TYR A 130 -0.83 -9.88 -8.02
N ARG A 131 0.32 -10.21 -7.43
CA ARG A 131 0.43 -11.16 -6.33
C ARG A 131 0.27 -10.48 -4.99
N LEU A 132 -0.88 -10.68 -4.33
CA LEU A 132 -1.08 -10.20 -2.96
C LEU A 132 -0.11 -10.92 -2.00
N ILE A 133 0.73 -10.15 -1.29
CA ILE A 133 1.74 -10.68 -0.35
C ILE A 133 1.24 -10.71 1.09
N VAL A 134 0.17 -9.98 1.39
CA VAL A 134 -0.51 -9.96 2.70
C VAL A 134 -2.03 -9.92 2.51
N PRO A 135 -2.83 -10.28 3.52
CA PRO A 135 -4.26 -9.99 3.53
C PRO A 135 -4.54 -8.49 3.39
N PRO A 136 -5.70 -8.08 2.82
CA PRO A 136 -6.12 -6.68 2.83
C PRO A 136 -6.24 -6.14 4.25
N GLU A 137 -5.70 -4.95 4.50
CA GLU A 137 -5.65 -4.31 5.82
C GLU A 137 -6.69 -3.19 5.93
N SER A 138 -7.24 -2.98 7.13
CA SER A 138 -8.18 -1.89 7.41
C SER A 138 -7.67 -1.01 8.54
N PHE A 139 -7.72 0.30 8.34
CA PHE A 139 -7.40 1.31 9.35
C PHE A 139 -8.67 2.05 9.76
N PHE A 140 -8.79 2.40 11.03
CA PHE A 140 -10.07 2.81 11.57
C PHE A 140 -10.18 4.32 11.75
N VAL A 141 -11.39 4.82 11.49
CA VAL A 141 -11.78 6.22 11.71
C VAL A 141 -12.95 6.29 12.70
N ALA A 142 -12.97 7.34 13.53
CA ALA A 142 -14.03 7.56 14.50
C ALA A 142 -15.33 8.04 13.83
N ALA A 143 -15.23 8.86 12.78
CA ALA A 143 -16.35 9.36 11.99
C ALA A 143 -16.00 9.42 10.50
N SER A 144 -16.98 9.72 9.62
CA SER A 144 -16.79 9.77 8.15
C SER A 144 -15.69 10.74 7.73
N SER A 145 -15.60 11.90 8.36
CA SER A 145 -14.55 12.90 8.13
C SER A 145 -13.31 12.72 9.01
N GLY A 146 -13.29 11.74 9.90
CA GLY A 146 -12.23 11.50 10.87
C GLY A 146 -12.62 11.91 12.30
N PRO A 147 -11.64 11.98 13.21
CA PRO A 147 -10.22 11.65 12.98
C PRO A 147 -9.98 10.15 12.79
N LEU A 148 -8.73 9.78 12.47
CA LEU A 148 -8.25 8.41 12.62
C LEU A 148 -8.33 8.01 14.09
N ALA A 149 -8.59 6.74 14.36
CA ALA A 149 -8.49 6.20 15.70
C ALA A 149 -7.04 6.23 16.20
N ASP A 150 -6.87 6.27 17.53
CA ASP A 150 -5.55 6.38 18.15
C ASP A 150 -4.65 5.21 17.76
N GLY A 151 -3.40 5.52 17.45
CA GLY A 151 -2.38 4.54 17.08
C GLY A 151 -2.44 4.02 15.62
N GLU A 152 -3.44 4.39 14.82
CA GLU A 152 -3.62 3.88 13.45
C GLU A 152 -2.49 4.33 12.51
N VAL A 153 -1.97 5.54 12.64
CA VAL A 153 -0.84 6.05 11.87
C VAL A 153 0.42 5.22 12.15
N GLU A 154 0.70 4.93 13.42
CA GLU A 154 1.86 4.11 13.78
C GLU A 154 1.67 2.64 13.36
N ARG A 155 0.45 2.13 13.42
CA ARG A 155 0.12 0.79 12.90
C ARG A 155 0.35 0.72 11.39
N ALA A 156 -0.02 1.76 10.65
CA ALA A 156 0.21 1.87 9.21
C ALA A 156 1.71 1.90 8.87
N ARG A 157 2.51 2.68 9.64
CA ARG A 157 3.97 2.70 9.48
C ARG A 157 4.60 1.32 9.72
N ARG A 158 4.18 0.60 10.78
CA ARG A 158 4.66 -0.78 11.04
C ARG A 158 4.26 -1.74 9.92
N TRP A 159 3.05 -1.60 9.40
CA TRP A 159 2.59 -2.41 8.27
C TRP A 159 3.41 -2.13 7.00
N GLY A 160 3.73 -0.86 6.72
CA GLY A 160 4.63 -0.47 5.64
C GLY A 160 6.02 -1.10 5.77
N LYS A 161 6.60 -1.09 6.97
CA LYS A 161 7.89 -1.78 7.26
C LYS A 161 7.81 -3.28 6.98
N ALA A 162 6.72 -3.93 7.39
CA ALA A 162 6.52 -5.36 7.13
C ALA A 162 6.40 -5.67 5.63
N LEU A 163 5.71 -4.83 4.86
CA LEU A 163 5.64 -4.94 3.41
C LEU A 163 7.02 -4.77 2.76
N GLY A 164 7.78 -3.76 3.19
CA GLY A 164 9.13 -3.50 2.71
C GLY A 164 10.06 -4.68 2.96
N ALA A 165 10.06 -5.23 4.18
CA ALA A 165 10.85 -6.40 4.51
C ALA A 165 10.48 -7.64 3.68
N ALA A 166 9.19 -7.80 3.32
CA ALA A 166 8.70 -8.93 2.54
C ALA A 166 9.09 -8.86 1.06
N VAL A 167 9.38 -7.67 0.52
CA VAL A 167 9.76 -7.48 -0.89
C VAL A 167 11.23 -7.12 -1.09
N ALA A 168 11.91 -6.67 -0.04
CA ALA A 168 13.34 -6.40 -0.11
C ALA A 168 14.09 -7.65 -0.59
N PRO A 169 15.13 -7.50 -1.42
CA PRO A 169 15.97 -8.63 -1.79
C PRO A 169 16.50 -9.26 -0.50
N ALA A 170 16.35 -10.59 -0.36
CA ALA A 170 17.05 -11.30 0.69
C ALA A 170 18.53 -10.93 0.57
N ASP A 171 19.11 -10.45 1.66
CA ASP A 171 20.56 -10.12 1.71
C ASP A 171 21.35 -11.39 1.39
N ARG A 172 21.67 -11.56 0.10
CA ARG A 172 22.52 -12.64 -0.40
C ARG A 172 23.95 -12.24 -0.12
N GLY A 173 24.38 -12.38 1.13
CA GLY A 173 25.80 -12.32 1.38
C GLY A 173 26.25 -11.43 2.51
N ARG A 174 25.95 -11.78 3.73
CA ARG A 174 27.01 -11.73 4.69
C ARG A 174 27.99 -12.85 4.30
N GLN A 175 28.87 -12.58 3.35
CA GLN A 175 30.07 -13.37 3.16
C GLN A 175 30.80 -13.33 4.51
N VAL A 176 30.65 -14.39 5.28
CA VAL A 176 31.54 -14.67 6.38
C VAL A 176 32.90 -14.92 5.72
N SER A 177 33.72 -13.87 5.66
CA SER A 177 35.13 -14.00 5.32
C SER A 177 35.76 -14.83 6.44
N TYR A 178 35.90 -16.12 6.20
CA TYR A 178 36.81 -16.93 7.02
C TYR A 178 38.21 -16.35 6.84
N PRO A 179 38.92 -16.01 7.90
CA PRO A 179 40.30 -15.63 7.77
C PRO A 179 41.07 -16.86 7.22
N THR A 180 41.62 -16.70 6.04
CA THR A 180 42.55 -17.65 5.50
C THR A 180 43.77 -17.67 6.42
N SER A 181 43.90 -18.69 7.24
CA SER A 181 45.12 -18.91 8.01
C SER A 181 46.25 -19.21 7.02
N ALA A 182 47.04 -18.18 6.71
CA ALA A 182 48.37 -18.33 6.16
C ALA A 182 49.27 -18.70 7.30
N ASP A 183 49.51 -19.97 7.55
CA ASP A 183 50.76 -20.41 8.12
C ASP A 183 51.01 -21.86 7.71
N GLY A 184 51.76 -22.00 6.65
CA GLY A 184 52.30 -23.25 6.17
C GLY A 184 53.79 -23.26 6.44
N ARG A 185 54.23 -23.88 7.52
CA ARG A 185 55.58 -24.46 7.57
C ARG A 185 55.61 -25.49 8.68
N HIS A 186 55.68 -26.75 8.31
CA HIS A 186 56.56 -27.68 8.99
C HIS A 186 57.01 -28.77 8.04
N ALA A 187 58.28 -28.66 7.74
CA ALA A 187 59.07 -29.73 7.15
C ALA A 187 59.23 -30.88 8.17
N TRP A 188 59.10 -32.08 7.71
CA TRP A 188 59.65 -33.25 8.42
C TRP A 188 60.58 -34.02 7.49
N ARG A 189 61.76 -34.27 7.96
CA ARG A 189 62.79 -35.17 7.42
C ARG A 189 62.35 -36.62 7.55
#